data_2babda32e68748bdcfe9a586fcef8640
#
_entry.id   2babda32e68748bdcfe9a586fcef8640
#
_cell.length_a   1.000
_cell.length_b   1.000
_cell.length_c   1.000
_cell.angle_alpha   90.00
_cell.angle_beta   90.00
_cell.angle_gamma   90.00
#
_symmetry.space_group_name_H-M   'P 1'
#
loop_
_entity.id
_entity.type
_entity.pdbx_description
1 polymer ?
#
loop_
_entity_poly.entity_id
_entity_poly.type
_entity_poly.pdbx_seq_one_letter_code
_entity_poly.pdbx_strand_id
1 'polypeptide(L)'
;MIWLFLLKISVFTYLANSLPYPIDRSHYNNELHTQADALNVIPFMDEMNYEGLAVKGLSDGYYVLKIDGKTITRLTAGDLKRGINLAAYDNTPQNEQAQQIRRLNEQRWFMEREMREYYWMEYNLMRDKGAAVGKQ
;
A
#
# COMPACT_ATOMS: atom_id res chain seq x y z
N MET A 1 21.98 46.85 11.42
CA MET A 1 21.04 45.91 12.08
C MET A 1 21.18 44.58 11.37
N ILE A 2 21.98 43.66 11.94
CA ILE A 2 22.28 42.36 11.32
C ILE A 2 21.17 41.41 11.73
N TRP A 3 20.32 41.01 10.77
CA TRP A 3 19.38 39.95 10.96
C TRP A 3 20.12 38.62 10.91
N LEU A 4 20.43 38.04 12.09
CA LEU A 4 20.91 36.68 12.18
C LEU A 4 19.74 35.78 11.95
N PHE A 5 19.53 35.27 10.74
CA PHE A 5 18.68 34.12 10.48
C PHE A 5 19.39 32.93 11.13
N LEU A 6 18.97 32.55 12.34
CA LEU A 6 19.25 31.27 12.92
C LEU A 6 18.50 30.22 12.08
N LEU A 7 19.16 29.68 11.08
CA LEU A 7 18.76 28.47 10.41
C LEU A 7 18.77 27.36 11.49
N LYS A 8 17.61 27.11 12.07
CA LYS A 8 17.40 25.94 12.94
C LYS A 8 17.56 24.74 12.06
N ILE A 9 18.68 24.02 12.14
CA ILE A 9 18.94 22.84 11.34
C ILE A 9 17.98 21.75 11.86
N SER A 10 16.91 21.52 11.12
CA SER A 10 16.01 20.38 11.35
C SER A 10 16.67 19.13 10.79
N VAL A 11 16.76 18.07 11.58
CA VAL A 11 17.23 16.76 11.11
C VAL A 11 16.03 15.97 10.62
N PHE A 12 16.08 15.63 9.34
CA PHE A 12 15.07 14.83 8.67
C PHE A 12 15.60 13.41 8.48
N THR A 13 14.82 12.42 8.89
CA THR A 13 15.13 11.00 8.66
C THR A 13 13.93 10.36 7.98
N TYR A 14 14.20 9.73 6.84
CA TYR A 14 13.21 8.98 6.08
C TYR A 14 13.74 7.57 5.82
N LEU A 15 12.92 6.58 6.10
CA LEU A 15 13.21 5.16 5.88
C LEU A 15 12.08 4.53 5.09
N ALA A 16 12.37 4.10 3.88
CA ALA A 16 11.48 3.27 3.08
C ALA A 16 12.28 2.24 2.29
N ASN A 17 11.85 1.00 2.33
CA ASN A 17 12.49 -0.11 1.60
C ASN A 17 11.74 -0.44 0.30
N SER A 18 10.44 -0.20 0.27
CA SER A 18 9.55 -0.48 -0.85
C SER A 18 8.32 0.41 -0.79
N LEU A 19 7.46 0.34 -1.81
CA LEU A 19 6.13 0.94 -1.71
C LEU A 19 5.36 0.29 -0.56
N PRO A 20 4.50 1.06 0.14
CA PRO A 20 3.67 0.51 1.19
C PRO A 20 2.72 -0.55 0.62
N TYR A 21 2.44 -1.58 1.40
CA TYR A 21 1.42 -2.56 1.05
C TYR A 21 0.04 -1.90 1.11
N PRO A 22 -0.72 -1.89 0.01
CA PRO A 22 -2.01 -1.22 -0.04
C PRO A 22 -3.07 -2.07 0.64
N ILE A 23 -3.49 -1.68 1.83
CA ILE A 23 -4.56 -2.36 2.59
C ILE A 23 -5.90 -2.10 1.90
N ASP A 24 -6.64 -3.17 1.61
CA ASP A 24 -8.01 -3.06 1.16
C ASP A 24 -8.94 -2.88 2.35
N ARG A 25 -9.69 -1.79 2.34
CA ARG A 25 -10.69 -1.47 3.36
C ARG A 25 -12.12 -1.74 2.88
N SER A 26 -12.26 -2.22 1.65
CA SER A 26 -13.57 -2.58 1.10
C SER A 26 -14.00 -3.97 1.58
N HIS A 27 -15.31 -4.14 1.72
CA HIS A 27 -15.89 -5.45 1.96
C HIS A 27 -15.97 -6.21 0.64
N TYR A 28 -15.37 -7.39 0.59
CA TYR A 28 -15.42 -8.25 -0.56
C TYR A 28 -16.61 -9.20 -0.44
N ASN A 29 -17.47 -9.25 -1.45
CA ASN A 29 -18.63 -10.19 -1.53
C ASN A 29 -19.54 -10.19 -0.28
N ASN A 30 -19.83 -9.03 0.31
CA ASN A 30 -20.62 -8.91 1.55
C ASN A 30 -20.02 -9.61 2.77
N GLU A 31 -18.74 -9.87 2.79
CA GLU A 31 -18.06 -10.38 3.98
C GLU A 31 -18.14 -9.38 5.14
N LEU A 32 -18.28 -9.90 6.35
CA LEU A 32 -18.37 -9.09 7.58
C LEU A 32 -17.03 -8.41 7.92
N HIS A 33 -15.91 -8.95 7.39
CA HIS A 33 -14.56 -8.51 7.71
C HIS A 33 -13.83 -8.00 6.48
N THR A 34 -12.95 -7.01 6.71
CA THR A 34 -12.05 -6.45 5.70
C THR A 34 -10.61 -6.89 5.96
N GLN A 35 -9.71 -6.70 4.99
CA GLN A 35 -8.27 -6.87 5.25
C GLN A 35 -7.79 -5.97 6.40
N ALA A 36 -8.40 -4.80 6.57
CA ALA A 36 -8.05 -3.88 7.65
C ALA A 36 -8.32 -4.45 9.04
N ASP A 37 -9.28 -5.36 9.19
CA ASP A 37 -9.60 -5.99 10.48
C ASP A 37 -8.46 -6.91 10.95
N ALA A 38 -7.70 -7.51 10.03
CA ALA A 38 -6.53 -8.32 10.35
C ALA A 38 -5.41 -7.51 11.03
N LEU A 39 -5.35 -6.18 10.83
CA LEU A 39 -4.38 -5.30 11.48
C LEU A 39 -4.58 -5.23 13.01
N ASN A 40 -5.76 -5.61 13.51
CA ASN A 40 -6.03 -5.68 14.93
C ASN A 40 -5.45 -6.95 15.59
N VAL A 41 -5.07 -7.94 14.77
CA VAL A 41 -4.61 -9.25 15.25
C VAL A 41 -3.08 -9.37 15.19
N ILE A 42 -2.47 -8.75 14.16
CA ILE A 42 -1.03 -8.82 13.93
C ILE A 42 -0.44 -7.40 13.80
N PRO A 43 0.78 -7.14 14.29
CA PRO A 43 1.45 -5.83 14.19
C PRO A 43 2.03 -5.59 12.78
N PHE A 44 1.22 -5.86 11.74
CA PHE A 44 1.65 -5.81 10.33
C PHE A 44 2.20 -4.44 9.93
N MET A 45 1.56 -3.36 10.41
CA MET A 45 1.96 -1.99 10.08
C MET A 45 3.32 -1.60 10.66
N ASP A 46 3.71 -2.20 11.78
CA ASP A 46 4.97 -1.89 12.45
C ASP A 46 6.12 -2.77 11.96
N GLU A 47 5.83 -4.04 11.63
CA GLU A 47 6.85 -5.04 11.28
C GLU A 47 7.09 -5.16 9.77
N MET A 48 6.04 -5.06 8.97
CA MET A 48 6.08 -5.39 7.54
C MET A 48 5.72 -4.22 6.62
N ASN A 49 4.89 -3.27 7.10
CA ASN A 49 4.39 -2.16 6.30
C ASN A 49 4.80 -0.82 6.92
N TYR A 50 6.10 -0.60 7.00
CA TYR A 50 6.65 0.57 7.68
C TYR A 50 7.40 1.49 6.72
N GLU A 51 6.93 2.74 6.65
CA GLU A 51 7.57 3.84 5.93
C GLU A 51 7.79 4.99 6.92
N GLY A 52 8.98 5.02 7.53
CA GLY A 52 9.28 5.88 8.67
C GLY A 52 9.65 7.31 8.27
N LEU A 53 9.02 8.30 8.89
CA LEU A 53 9.40 9.70 8.82
C LEU A 53 9.62 10.26 10.22
N ALA A 54 10.79 10.81 10.49
CA ALA A 54 11.07 11.56 11.70
C ALA A 54 11.73 12.91 11.39
N VAL A 55 11.27 13.96 12.09
CA VAL A 55 11.83 15.32 11.96
C VAL A 55 12.13 15.87 13.34
N LYS A 56 13.40 16.19 13.60
CA LYS A 56 13.88 16.73 14.86
C LYS A 56 14.26 18.21 14.70
N GLY A 57 14.23 18.95 15.78
CA GLY A 57 14.65 20.37 15.79
C GLY A 57 13.52 21.35 15.44
N LEU A 58 12.28 20.87 15.31
CA LEU A 58 11.14 21.75 15.13
C LEU A 58 10.77 22.48 16.43
N SER A 59 10.28 23.70 16.32
CA SER A 59 9.67 24.41 17.42
C SER A 59 8.32 23.79 17.78
N ASP A 60 7.87 23.95 19.03
CA ASP A 60 6.53 23.47 19.42
C ASP A 60 5.46 24.12 18.53
N GLY A 61 4.53 23.30 18.06
CA GLY A 61 3.48 23.76 17.18
C GLY A 61 2.93 22.64 16.29
N TYR A 62 2.07 23.04 15.37
CA TYR A 62 1.46 22.17 14.38
C TYR A 62 2.10 22.39 13.02
N TYR A 63 2.33 21.29 12.33
CA TYR A 63 2.93 21.25 11.00
C TYR A 63 2.03 20.49 10.04
N VAL A 64 1.94 20.97 8.82
CA VAL A 64 1.21 20.28 7.75
C VAL A 64 2.22 19.51 6.94
N LEU A 65 2.08 18.19 6.92
CA LEU A 65 2.86 17.32 6.06
C LEU A 65 2.29 17.36 4.64
N LYS A 66 3.15 17.69 3.70
CA LYS A 66 2.84 17.64 2.26
C LYS A 66 3.87 16.77 1.55
N ILE A 67 3.40 15.96 0.60
CA ILE A 67 4.22 15.15 -0.29
C ILE A 67 3.76 15.49 -1.72
N ASP A 68 4.70 15.92 -2.57
CA ASP A 68 4.44 16.34 -3.96
C ASP A 68 3.30 17.39 -4.07
N GLY A 69 3.27 18.33 -3.12
CA GLY A 69 2.24 19.38 -3.05
C GLY A 69 0.90 18.94 -2.45
N LYS A 70 0.65 17.65 -2.30
CA LYS A 70 -0.57 17.10 -1.70
C LYS A 70 -0.48 17.11 -0.18
N THR A 71 -1.50 17.66 0.48
CA THR A 71 -1.60 17.63 1.95
C THR A 71 -1.97 16.23 2.42
N ILE A 72 -1.12 15.66 3.28
CA ILE A 72 -1.30 14.32 3.83
C ILE A 72 -2.03 14.41 5.18
N THR A 73 -1.42 15.13 6.13
CA THR A 73 -1.95 15.22 7.49
C THR A 73 -1.39 16.44 8.23
N ARG A 74 -1.96 16.73 9.39
CA ARG A 74 -1.46 17.75 10.33
C ARG A 74 -0.93 17.05 11.58
N LEU A 75 0.29 17.38 11.99
CA LEU A 75 1.04 16.73 13.06
C LEU A 75 1.61 17.75 14.02
N THR A 76 1.86 17.35 15.26
CA THR A 76 2.63 18.15 16.21
C THR A 76 4.13 17.96 16.01
N ALA A 77 4.94 18.91 16.49
CA ALA A 77 6.40 18.74 16.55
C ALA A 77 6.80 17.47 17.34
N GLY A 78 6.02 17.13 18.38
CA GLY A 78 6.21 15.93 19.19
C GLY A 78 5.99 14.63 18.39
N ASP A 79 4.96 14.58 17.55
CA ASP A 79 4.68 13.41 16.70
C ASP A 79 5.80 13.21 15.69
N LEU A 80 6.19 14.28 15.03
CA LEU A 80 7.30 14.25 14.05
C LEU A 80 8.64 13.87 14.69
N LYS A 81 8.88 14.29 15.93
CA LYS A 81 10.10 13.93 16.69
C LYS A 81 10.12 12.45 17.06
N ARG A 82 8.98 11.85 17.43
CA ARG A 82 8.84 10.42 17.74
C ARG A 82 8.99 9.55 16.50
N GLY A 83 8.63 10.10 15.34
CA GLY A 83 8.51 9.38 14.10
C GLY A 83 7.08 8.90 13.86
N ILE A 84 6.72 8.88 12.60
CA ILE A 84 5.42 8.41 12.11
C ILE A 84 5.62 7.37 11.02
N ASN A 85 4.64 6.47 10.87
CA ASN A 85 4.60 5.54 9.76
C ASN A 85 3.72 6.12 8.65
N LEU A 86 4.33 6.51 7.51
CA LEU A 86 3.63 7.07 6.36
C LEU A 86 2.73 6.04 5.66
N ALA A 87 3.04 4.74 5.75
CA ALA A 87 2.21 3.68 5.20
C ALA A 87 0.81 3.59 5.85
N ALA A 88 0.62 4.23 7.02
CA ALA A 88 -0.68 4.32 7.68
C ALA A 88 -1.63 5.35 7.03
N TYR A 89 -1.13 6.19 6.10
CA TYR A 89 -1.92 7.22 5.44
C TYR A 89 -2.27 6.83 4.02
N ASP A 90 -3.55 6.58 3.77
CA ASP A 90 -4.05 6.11 2.46
C ASP A 90 -3.93 7.16 1.34
N ASN A 91 -3.78 8.43 1.71
CA ASN A 91 -3.69 9.55 0.78
C ASN A 91 -2.27 9.95 0.37
N THR A 92 -1.25 9.15 0.69
CA THR A 92 0.11 9.39 0.22
C THR A 92 0.25 9.02 -1.26
N PRO A 93 1.08 9.74 -2.06
CA PRO A 93 1.36 9.37 -3.45
C PRO A 93 1.90 7.94 -3.58
N GLN A 94 2.70 7.48 -2.60
CA GLN A 94 3.24 6.13 -2.54
C GLN A 94 2.13 5.08 -2.40
N ASN A 95 1.14 5.33 -1.54
CA ASN A 95 -0.01 4.44 -1.38
C ASN A 95 -0.87 4.42 -2.65
N GLU A 96 -1.11 5.58 -3.27
CA GLU A 96 -1.85 5.66 -4.54
C GLU A 96 -1.17 4.85 -5.65
N GLN A 97 0.16 4.94 -5.76
CA GLN A 97 0.94 4.13 -6.70
C GLN A 97 0.83 2.64 -6.37
N ALA A 98 0.96 2.26 -5.10
CA ALA A 98 0.80 0.88 -4.66
C ALA A 98 -0.59 0.32 -4.98
N GLN A 99 -1.65 1.10 -4.75
CA GLN A 99 -3.03 0.74 -5.13
C GLN A 99 -3.20 0.56 -6.65
N GLN A 100 -2.53 1.39 -7.44
CA GLN A 100 -2.55 1.24 -8.90
C GLN A 100 -1.88 -0.06 -9.34
N ILE A 101 -0.71 -0.39 -8.78
CA ILE A 101 0.00 -1.65 -9.06
C ILE A 101 -0.87 -2.85 -8.63
N ARG A 102 -1.50 -2.79 -7.47
CA ARG A 102 -2.44 -3.83 -7.01
C ARG A 102 -3.54 -4.09 -8.03
N ARG A 103 -4.23 -3.03 -8.48
CA ARG A 103 -5.31 -3.15 -9.49
C ARG A 103 -4.81 -3.76 -10.80
N LEU A 104 -3.64 -3.35 -11.28
CA LEU A 104 -3.06 -3.92 -12.51
C LEU A 104 -2.71 -5.40 -12.35
N ASN A 105 -2.18 -5.79 -11.19
CA ASN A 105 -1.90 -7.19 -10.89
C ASN A 105 -3.18 -8.05 -10.78
N GLU A 106 -4.25 -7.50 -10.19
CA GLU A 106 -5.55 -8.17 -10.13
C GLU A 106 -6.13 -8.39 -11.53
N GLN A 107 -6.05 -7.38 -12.41
CA GLN A 107 -6.48 -7.51 -13.80
C GLN A 107 -5.65 -8.56 -14.55
N ARG A 108 -4.32 -8.56 -14.39
CA ARG A 108 -3.44 -9.57 -14.97
C ARG A 108 -3.81 -10.98 -14.50
N TRP A 109 -3.99 -11.15 -13.19
CA TRP A 109 -4.37 -12.43 -12.61
C TRP A 109 -5.74 -12.92 -13.11
N PHE A 110 -6.70 -12.01 -13.27
CA PHE A 110 -7.99 -12.33 -13.85
C PHE A 110 -7.86 -12.87 -15.29
N MET A 111 -7.11 -12.18 -16.15
CA MET A 111 -6.85 -12.63 -17.52
C MET A 111 -6.12 -13.99 -17.55
N GLU A 112 -5.11 -14.19 -16.71
CA GLU A 112 -4.40 -15.47 -16.60
C GLU A 112 -5.34 -16.60 -16.16
N ARG A 113 -6.29 -16.32 -15.28
CA ARG A 113 -7.30 -17.28 -14.84
C ARG A 113 -8.22 -17.67 -16.00
N GLU A 114 -8.74 -16.71 -16.75
CA GLU A 114 -9.61 -16.97 -17.90
C GLU A 114 -8.88 -17.78 -18.98
N MET A 115 -7.63 -17.48 -19.25
CA MET A 115 -6.79 -18.27 -20.17
C MET A 115 -6.64 -19.71 -19.71
N ARG A 116 -6.37 -19.95 -18.40
CA ARG A 116 -6.25 -21.29 -17.85
C ARG A 116 -7.57 -22.07 -17.93
N GLU A 117 -8.68 -21.40 -17.64
CA GLU A 117 -10.03 -22.02 -17.74
C GLU A 117 -10.36 -22.39 -19.19
N TYR A 118 -10.01 -21.54 -20.16
CA TYR A 118 -10.16 -21.82 -21.57
C TYR A 118 -9.34 -23.05 -22.00
N TYR A 119 -8.04 -23.09 -21.69
CA TYR A 119 -7.18 -24.22 -22.04
C TYR A 119 -7.61 -25.51 -21.33
N TRP A 120 -8.07 -25.41 -20.09
CA TRP A 120 -8.60 -26.55 -19.36
C TRP A 120 -9.86 -27.13 -20.03
N MET A 121 -10.75 -26.27 -20.48
CA MET A 121 -11.97 -26.64 -21.19
C MET A 121 -11.65 -27.29 -22.53
N GLU A 122 -10.74 -26.69 -23.32
CA GLU A 122 -10.25 -27.22 -24.59
C GLU A 122 -9.59 -28.59 -24.41
N TYR A 123 -8.70 -28.72 -23.45
CA TYR A 123 -8.06 -30.00 -23.13
C TYR A 123 -9.07 -31.11 -22.80
N ASN A 124 -10.05 -30.84 -21.96
CA ASN A 124 -11.08 -31.81 -21.60
C ASN A 124 -11.93 -32.20 -22.82
N LEU A 125 -12.32 -31.24 -23.64
CA LEU A 125 -13.09 -31.50 -24.86
C LEU A 125 -12.31 -32.39 -25.85
N MET A 126 -11.00 -32.14 -26.04
CA MET A 126 -10.15 -32.93 -26.92
C MET A 126 -9.92 -34.34 -26.36
N ARG A 127 -9.72 -34.48 -25.06
CA ARG A 127 -9.57 -35.77 -24.40
C ARG A 127 -10.82 -36.63 -24.56
N ASP A 128 -12.00 -36.05 -24.34
CA ASP A 128 -13.26 -36.77 -24.40
C ASP A 128 -13.62 -37.17 -25.84
N LYS A 129 -13.31 -36.34 -26.84
CA LYS A 129 -13.43 -36.69 -28.24
C LYS A 129 -12.44 -37.81 -28.64
N GLY A 130 -11.19 -37.75 -28.17
CA GLY A 130 -10.18 -38.81 -28.38
C GLY A 130 -10.61 -40.14 -27.79
N ALA A 131 -11.21 -40.15 -26.61
CA ALA A 131 -11.76 -41.34 -25.98
C ALA A 131 -12.98 -41.92 -26.73
N ALA A 132 -13.78 -41.09 -27.41
CA ALA A 132 -14.90 -41.53 -28.23
C ALA A 132 -14.45 -42.20 -29.54
N VAL A 133 -13.37 -41.72 -30.13
CA VAL A 133 -12.79 -42.30 -31.42
C VAL A 133 -12.12 -43.63 -31.16
N GLY A 134 -11.55 -43.87 -29.97
CA GLY A 134 -10.90 -45.15 -29.61
C GLY A 134 -11.86 -46.29 -29.23
N LYS A 135 -13.15 -46.10 -29.29
CA LYS A 135 -14.19 -47.10 -28.94
C LYS A 135 -14.97 -47.65 -30.17
N GLN A 136 -14.50 -47.40 -31.41
CA GLN A 136 -15.10 -47.98 -32.62
C GLN A 136 -14.33 -49.23 -33.04
#